data_06741bff8bd804f8307f782fffa82bc0
#
_entry.id   06741bff8bd804f8307f782fffa82bc0
#
_cell.length_a   1.000
_cell.length_b   1.000
_cell.length_c   1.000
_cell.angle_alpha   90.00
_cell.angle_beta   90.00
_cell.angle_gamma   90.00
#
_symmetry.space_group_name_H-M   'P 1'
#
loop_
_entity.id
_entity.type
_entity.pdbx_description
1 polymer ?
#
loop_
_entity_poly.entity_id
_entity_poly.type
_entity_poly.pdbx_seq_one_letter_code
_entity_poly.pdbx_strand_id
1 'polypeptide(L)'
;MRALVLEEKGRLALRDIAVDTALGPHDVRIATHTVGVCGSDVHYYVHGKIGPFVVGAPMVLGHEASGTVIELGSEVTDLRVGDRVCMEPGIPDPNSRASKLGIYNVDPAVRFWATPPIHGCLMPQVVHPARYTFRLPDSVSFAEGAMVEPFAIGMQAALRARIQPGDIAVVCGAGPIGMMVALAALAGGCARVLVTDVAQPKLDIIARYPGIQTLNLTQGTARDAVAAMTEGWGADVVFECSGNARAILDLPNLVRPAGAIVLVGMPVDPVPFDIVGLQTKEARIETVFRYANIYDRAINLLASGKVDLKPLVSATFAFDDSVSAFDRAAEHRPTDVKIQIAI
;
A
#
# COMPACT_ATOMS: atom_id res chain seq x y z
N MET A 1 16.60 1.33 22.41
CA MET A 1 15.53 2.31 22.06
C MET A 1 14.20 1.62 22.22
N ARG A 2 13.20 2.28 22.84
CA ARG A 2 11.85 1.74 23.01
C ARG A 2 11.16 1.58 21.64
N ALA A 3 10.59 0.41 21.37
CA ALA A 3 9.95 0.11 20.08
C ALA A 3 8.83 -0.91 20.27
N LEU A 4 7.90 -0.98 19.33
CA LEU A 4 6.94 -2.08 19.25
C LEU A 4 7.60 -3.28 18.60
N VAL A 5 7.82 -4.31 19.40
CA VAL A 5 8.56 -5.53 19.04
C VAL A 5 7.59 -6.70 18.90
N LEU A 6 7.61 -7.35 17.75
CA LEU A 6 7.06 -8.69 17.59
C LEU A 6 8.09 -9.69 18.13
N GLU A 7 7.81 -10.25 19.30
CA GLU A 7 8.69 -11.21 19.98
C GLU A 7 8.68 -12.57 19.28
N GLU A 8 7.48 -13.00 18.99
CA GLU A 8 7.14 -14.24 18.29
C GLU A 8 5.68 -14.14 17.84
N LYS A 9 5.22 -15.10 17.05
CA LYS A 9 3.82 -15.20 16.64
C LYS A 9 2.87 -15.03 17.83
N GLY A 10 1.95 -14.07 17.71
CA GLY A 10 0.91 -13.79 18.70
C GLY A 10 1.38 -12.99 19.91
N ARG A 11 2.65 -12.53 19.95
CA ARG A 11 3.16 -11.78 21.11
C ARG A 11 3.89 -10.50 20.71
N LEU A 12 3.26 -9.37 20.98
CA LEU A 12 3.83 -8.03 20.84
C LEU A 12 4.23 -7.47 22.21
N ALA A 13 5.29 -6.69 22.23
CA ALA A 13 5.72 -5.95 23.42
C ALA A 13 6.26 -4.58 23.05
N LEU A 14 5.86 -3.56 23.82
CA LEU A 14 6.49 -2.24 23.77
C LEU A 14 7.65 -2.22 24.76
N ARG A 15 8.88 -2.35 24.25
CA ARG A 15 10.11 -2.47 25.08
C ARG A 15 11.35 -1.92 24.40
N ASP A 16 12.42 -1.83 25.14
CA ASP A 16 13.72 -1.51 24.58
C ASP A 16 14.31 -2.67 23.77
N ILE A 17 14.85 -2.32 22.61
CA ILE A 17 15.55 -3.22 21.71
C ILE A 17 16.80 -2.51 21.15
N ALA A 18 17.86 -3.28 20.92
CA ALA A 18 19.05 -2.79 20.23
C ALA A 18 18.74 -2.70 18.73
N VAL A 19 18.80 -1.50 18.17
CA VAL A 19 18.68 -1.23 16.73
C VAL A 19 19.89 -0.42 16.32
N ASP A 20 20.45 -0.71 15.18
CA ASP A 20 21.52 0.12 14.62
C ASP A 20 20.96 1.51 14.29
N THR A 21 21.52 2.51 14.94
CA THR A 21 21.16 3.92 14.79
C THR A 21 22.34 4.77 14.33
N ALA A 22 23.43 4.14 13.83
CA ALA A 22 24.56 4.87 13.31
C ALA A 22 24.13 5.70 12.08
N LEU A 23 24.46 6.98 12.08
CA LEU A 23 24.16 7.88 10.97
C LEU A 23 25.29 7.80 9.94
N GLY A 24 24.99 7.28 8.78
CA GLY A 24 25.91 7.26 7.64
C GLY A 24 25.99 8.63 6.94
N PRO A 25 27.00 8.84 6.07
CA PRO A 25 27.19 10.13 5.40
C PRO A 25 26.01 10.54 4.50
N HIS A 26 25.26 9.59 3.94
CA HIS A 26 24.12 9.82 3.05
C HIS A 26 22.77 9.57 3.71
N ASP A 27 22.74 9.39 5.05
CA ASP A 27 21.53 9.09 5.80
C ASP A 27 21.00 10.34 6.53
N VAL A 28 19.75 10.26 6.94
CA VAL A 28 19.12 11.22 7.83
C VAL A 28 18.55 10.52 9.04
N ARG A 29 18.61 11.16 10.21
CA ARG A 29 17.87 10.75 11.41
C ARG A 29 16.55 11.47 11.44
N ILE A 30 15.49 10.73 11.65
CA ILE A 30 14.11 11.22 11.61
C ILE A 30 13.45 10.92 12.95
N ALA A 31 12.88 11.94 13.58
CA ALA A 31 11.91 11.77 14.66
C ALA A 31 10.61 11.30 14.01
N THR A 32 10.20 10.06 14.30
CA THR A 32 8.98 9.47 13.77
C THR A 32 7.77 10.16 14.39
N HIS A 33 6.76 10.47 13.59
CA HIS A 33 5.52 11.09 14.05
C HIS A 33 4.32 10.15 13.92
N THR A 34 4.14 9.54 12.75
CA THR A 34 2.99 8.67 12.47
C THR A 34 3.46 7.43 11.72
N VAL A 35 2.98 6.27 12.16
CA VAL A 35 3.19 4.99 11.47
C VAL A 35 1.84 4.32 11.24
N GLY A 36 1.58 3.93 9.99
CA GLY A 36 0.42 3.14 9.62
C GLY A 36 0.60 1.67 9.99
N VAL A 37 -0.49 1.02 10.38
CA VAL A 37 -0.56 -0.44 10.57
C VAL A 37 -0.96 -1.08 9.25
N CYS A 38 -0.06 -1.87 8.68
CA CYS A 38 -0.29 -2.61 7.44
C CYS A 38 -0.85 -4.01 7.73
N GLY A 39 -1.63 -4.53 6.78
CA GLY A 39 -2.10 -5.91 6.84
C GLY A 39 -0.97 -6.94 6.88
N SER A 40 0.19 -6.65 6.27
CA SER A 40 1.36 -7.52 6.35
C SER A 40 1.97 -7.58 7.77
N ASP A 41 2.02 -6.45 8.49
CA ASP A 41 2.47 -6.43 9.90
C ASP A 41 1.52 -7.26 10.77
N VAL A 42 0.20 -7.12 10.57
CA VAL A 42 -0.82 -7.93 11.25
C VAL A 42 -0.66 -9.41 10.91
N HIS A 43 -0.35 -9.72 9.65
CA HIS A 43 -0.14 -11.11 9.22
C HIS A 43 1.10 -11.75 9.91
N TYR A 44 2.21 -10.99 10.03
CA TYR A 44 3.36 -11.44 10.83
C TYR A 44 2.99 -11.63 12.30
N TYR A 45 2.22 -10.71 12.88
CA TYR A 45 1.74 -10.82 14.25
C TYR A 45 0.92 -12.10 14.46
N VAL A 46 -0.09 -12.33 13.61
CA VAL A 46 -1.06 -13.43 13.79
C VAL A 46 -0.48 -14.78 13.34
N HIS A 47 0.31 -14.82 12.25
CA HIS A 47 0.73 -16.07 11.61
C HIS A 47 2.24 -16.33 11.69
N GLY A 48 3.06 -15.33 12.02
CA GLY A 48 4.52 -15.45 12.14
C GLY A 48 5.27 -15.53 10.81
N LYS A 49 4.58 -15.47 9.66
CA LYS A 49 5.21 -15.57 8.34
C LYS A 49 4.33 -15.03 7.23
N ILE A 50 4.94 -14.61 6.11
CA ILE A 50 4.27 -14.35 4.82
C ILE A 50 5.10 -15.03 3.73
N GLY A 51 4.56 -16.06 3.10
CA GLY A 51 5.32 -16.85 2.11
C GLY A 51 6.66 -17.33 2.68
N PRO A 52 7.80 -16.99 2.03
CA PRO A 52 9.13 -17.39 2.49
C PRO A 52 9.66 -16.55 3.68
N PHE A 53 9.02 -15.43 4.01
CA PHE A 53 9.48 -14.52 5.06
C PHE A 53 8.94 -14.97 6.41
N VAL A 54 9.82 -15.53 7.25
CA VAL A 54 9.47 -16.10 8.56
C VAL A 54 10.10 -15.27 9.67
N VAL A 55 9.32 -14.95 10.69
CA VAL A 55 9.79 -14.28 11.90
C VAL A 55 10.60 -15.30 12.73
N GLY A 56 11.92 -15.23 12.63
CA GLY A 56 12.84 -16.14 13.33
C GLY A 56 13.51 -15.54 14.58
N ALA A 57 13.32 -14.24 14.82
CA ALA A 57 13.85 -13.51 15.99
C ALA A 57 12.96 -12.29 16.27
N PRO A 58 13.02 -11.71 17.49
CA PRO A 58 12.30 -10.47 17.80
C PRO A 58 12.62 -9.36 16.81
N MET A 59 11.58 -8.70 16.27
CA MET A 59 11.75 -7.64 15.28
C MET A 59 10.77 -6.49 15.51
N VAL A 60 11.19 -5.27 15.15
CA VAL A 60 10.31 -4.09 15.13
C VAL A 60 9.42 -4.16 13.91
N LEU A 61 8.12 -3.87 14.08
CA LEU A 61 7.14 -3.77 12.99
C LEU A 61 7.03 -2.35 12.42
N GLY A 62 6.19 -2.18 11.40
CA GLY A 62 5.86 -0.91 10.77
C GLY A 62 6.77 -0.52 9.61
N HIS A 63 6.15 -0.01 8.54
CA HIS A 63 6.87 0.43 7.32
C HIS A 63 6.16 1.58 6.59
N GLU A 64 5.03 2.05 7.08
CA GLU A 64 4.26 3.18 6.52
C GLU A 64 4.48 4.40 7.41
N ALA A 65 5.50 5.22 7.17
CA ALA A 65 5.92 6.21 8.18
C ALA A 65 6.12 7.63 7.64
N SER A 66 5.89 8.59 8.55
CA SER A 66 6.22 10.00 8.37
C SER A 66 6.83 10.57 9.64
N GLY A 67 7.59 11.66 9.51
CA GLY A 67 8.27 12.28 10.64
C GLY A 67 8.97 13.57 10.28
N THR A 68 9.90 13.99 11.15
CA THR A 68 10.68 15.22 10.98
C THR A 68 12.18 14.90 11.01
N VAL A 69 12.93 15.42 10.06
CA VAL A 69 14.40 15.29 10.03
C VAL A 69 14.99 16.03 11.23
N ILE A 70 15.82 15.33 12.03
CA ILE A 70 16.46 15.91 13.22
C ILE A 70 18.00 15.93 13.15
N GLU A 71 18.60 15.15 12.22
CA GLU A 71 20.04 15.12 12.01
C GLU A 71 20.34 14.71 10.56
N LEU A 72 21.43 15.22 9.99
CA LEU A 72 21.85 14.94 8.62
C LEU A 72 23.23 14.30 8.61
N GLY A 73 23.42 13.31 7.74
CA GLY A 73 24.74 12.83 7.36
C GLY A 73 25.53 13.88 6.58
N SER A 74 26.85 13.78 6.62
CA SER A 74 27.76 14.81 6.10
C SER A 74 27.63 15.09 4.60
N GLU A 75 27.10 14.16 3.82
CA GLU A 75 26.94 14.26 2.37
C GLU A 75 25.49 14.57 1.94
N VAL A 76 24.57 14.78 2.90
CA VAL A 76 23.17 15.12 2.60
C VAL A 76 23.05 16.60 2.30
N THR A 77 22.55 16.95 1.10
CA THR A 77 22.44 18.33 0.61
C THR A 77 21.03 18.77 0.25
N ASP A 78 20.12 17.80 0.04
CA ASP A 78 18.76 18.00 -0.47
C ASP A 78 17.68 18.03 0.62
N LEU A 79 18.04 17.70 1.86
CA LEU A 79 17.18 17.78 3.05
C LEU A 79 17.79 18.72 4.09
N ARG A 80 16.96 19.18 5.02
CA ARG A 80 17.33 20.07 6.14
C ARG A 80 16.74 19.56 7.45
N VAL A 81 17.39 19.84 8.56
CA VAL A 81 16.80 19.65 9.90
C VAL A 81 15.53 20.49 10.00
N GLY A 82 14.46 19.85 10.46
CA GLY A 82 13.11 20.42 10.52
C GLY A 82 12.23 20.09 9.32
N ASP A 83 12.75 19.53 8.23
CA ASP A 83 11.92 19.08 7.11
C ASP A 83 10.95 17.99 7.57
N ARG A 84 9.67 18.17 7.21
CA ARG A 84 8.64 17.17 7.35
C ARG A 84 8.77 16.17 6.20
N VAL A 85 8.79 14.87 6.52
CA VAL A 85 9.11 13.83 5.52
C VAL A 85 8.23 12.59 5.67
N CYS A 86 8.14 11.83 4.58
CA CYS A 86 7.77 10.42 4.61
C CYS A 86 8.89 9.56 4.01
N MET A 87 8.91 8.29 4.34
CA MET A 87 10.01 7.40 4.00
C MET A 87 9.54 6.24 3.13
N GLU A 88 10.25 5.99 2.05
CA GLU A 88 10.09 4.79 1.23
C GLU A 88 10.82 3.62 1.89
N PRO A 89 10.11 2.60 2.41
CA PRO A 89 10.68 1.60 3.31
C PRO A 89 11.63 0.60 2.63
N GLY A 90 11.65 0.55 1.32
CA GLY A 90 12.46 -0.38 0.53
C GLY A 90 13.80 0.23 0.12
N ILE A 91 14.91 -0.31 0.65
CA ILE A 91 16.26 0.13 0.33
C ILE A 91 16.91 -0.94 -0.56
N PRO A 92 16.99 -0.72 -1.90
CA PRO A 92 17.64 -1.65 -2.83
C PRO A 92 19.16 -1.49 -2.83
N ASP A 93 19.86 -2.44 -3.47
CA ASP A 93 21.26 -2.21 -3.86
C ASP A 93 21.31 -1.20 -5.04
N PRO A 94 21.92 -0.01 -4.86
CA PRO A 94 21.98 1.01 -5.92
C PRO A 94 22.75 0.53 -7.17
N ASN A 95 23.62 -0.49 -7.04
CA ASN A 95 24.42 -1.04 -8.12
C ASN A 95 23.76 -2.24 -8.81
N SER A 96 22.64 -2.73 -8.30
CA SER A 96 21.94 -3.87 -8.88
C SER A 96 21.43 -3.56 -10.28
N ARG A 97 21.20 -4.61 -11.06
CA ARG A 97 20.60 -4.47 -12.38
C ARG A 97 19.17 -3.91 -12.29
N ALA A 98 18.42 -4.32 -11.28
CA ALA A 98 17.05 -3.83 -11.05
C ALA A 98 17.04 -2.31 -10.79
N SER A 99 17.96 -1.81 -9.94
CA SER A 99 18.10 -0.38 -9.68
C SER A 99 18.50 0.40 -10.94
N LYS A 100 19.44 -0.12 -11.71
CA LYS A 100 19.87 0.50 -12.98
C LYS A 100 18.77 0.58 -14.03
N LEU A 101 17.81 -0.36 -14.01
CA LEU A 101 16.64 -0.38 -14.88
C LEU A 101 15.45 0.43 -14.32
N GLY A 102 15.57 1.01 -13.12
CA GLY A 102 14.48 1.76 -12.47
C GLY A 102 13.34 0.89 -11.93
N ILE A 103 13.55 -0.41 -11.81
CA ILE A 103 12.58 -1.40 -11.28
C ILE A 103 13.06 -1.96 -9.94
N TYR A 104 13.60 -1.10 -9.08
CA TYR A 104 14.26 -1.47 -7.83
C TYR A 104 13.31 -2.12 -6.80
N ASN A 105 12.00 -1.94 -6.94
CA ASN A 105 11.00 -2.61 -6.13
C ASN A 105 11.07 -4.16 -6.21
N VAL A 106 11.59 -4.69 -7.30
CA VAL A 106 11.81 -6.14 -7.53
C VAL A 106 13.28 -6.55 -7.44
N ASP A 107 14.12 -5.72 -6.84
CA ASP A 107 15.50 -6.09 -6.54
C ASP A 107 15.52 -7.26 -5.54
N PRO A 108 16.15 -8.39 -5.83
CA PRO A 108 16.26 -9.51 -4.90
C PRO A 108 16.99 -9.15 -3.58
N ALA A 109 17.85 -8.12 -3.60
CA ALA A 109 18.61 -7.66 -2.45
C ALA A 109 17.92 -6.53 -1.66
N VAL A 110 16.68 -6.13 -2.03
CA VAL A 110 15.99 -5.05 -1.35
C VAL A 110 15.78 -5.36 0.13
N ARG A 111 16.23 -4.45 0.98
CA ARG A 111 15.97 -4.47 2.43
C ARG A 111 14.70 -3.65 2.68
N PHE A 112 13.63 -4.32 3.05
CA PHE A 112 12.35 -3.67 3.26
C PHE A 112 11.99 -3.69 4.75
N TRP A 113 11.64 -2.53 5.31
CA TRP A 113 11.22 -2.42 6.70
C TRP A 113 10.14 -3.42 7.05
N ALA A 114 10.19 -3.95 8.28
CA ALA A 114 9.26 -4.94 8.81
C ALA A 114 9.09 -6.19 7.93
N THR A 115 10.08 -6.50 7.09
CA THR A 115 10.17 -7.80 6.39
C THR A 115 11.31 -8.60 6.99
N PRO A 116 11.06 -9.77 7.61
CA PRO A 116 12.12 -10.53 8.29
C PRO A 116 13.35 -10.77 7.41
N PRO A 117 14.56 -10.57 7.92
CA PRO A 117 14.93 -10.21 9.30
C PRO A 117 15.06 -8.69 9.55
N ILE A 118 14.56 -7.82 8.68
CA ILE A 118 14.76 -6.37 8.74
C ILE A 118 13.78 -5.72 9.72
N HIS A 119 14.31 -4.94 10.67
CA HIS A 119 13.48 -4.13 11.57
C HIS A 119 12.66 -3.08 10.82
N GLY A 120 11.47 -2.81 11.31
CA GLY A 120 10.61 -1.72 10.86
C GLY A 120 10.84 -0.41 11.60
N CYS A 121 9.86 0.47 11.56
CA CYS A 121 9.95 1.87 11.99
C CYS A 121 9.05 2.26 13.18
N LEU A 122 8.36 1.31 13.84
CA LEU A 122 7.54 1.60 15.03
C LEU A 122 8.41 1.85 16.27
N MET A 123 9.13 2.97 16.22
CA MET A 123 10.02 3.50 17.25
C MET A 123 10.15 5.02 17.13
N PRO A 124 10.57 5.73 18.22
CA PRO A 124 10.61 7.21 18.22
C PRO A 124 11.54 7.84 17.20
N GLN A 125 12.57 7.13 16.77
CA GLN A 125 13.54 7.64 15.79
C GLN A 125 13.99 6.53 14.86
N VAL A 126 14.25 6.87 13.61
CA VAL A 126 14.84 5.97 12.60
C VAL A 126 16.00 6.67 11.90
N VAL A 127 16.96 5.90 11.41
CA VAL A 127 17.96 6.35 10.45
C VAL A 127 17.58 5.77 9.09
N HIS A 128 17.55 6.63 8.07
CA HIS A 128 17.08 6.25 6.74
C HIS A 128 17.89 6.97 5.66
N PRO A 129 18.17 6.33 4.50
CA PRO A 129 18.87 7.01 3.42
C PRO A 129 18.09 8.23 2.92
N ALA A 130 18.78 9.38 2.78
CA ALA A 130 18.18 10.62 2.29
C ALA A 130 17.50 10.43 0.94
N ARG A 131 18.09 9.60 0.05
CA ARG A 131 17.55 9.28 -1.27
C ARG A 131 16.12 8.67 -1.25
N TYR A 132 15.74 7.99 -0.18
CA TYR A 132 14.42 7.37 0.01
C TYR A 132 13.58 8.09 1.07
N THR A 133 13.94 9.35 1.36
CA THR A 133 13.25 10.25 2.29
C THR A 133 12.71 11.46 1.51
N PHE A 134 11.40 11.64 1.51
CA PHE A 134 10.70 12.61 0.67
C PHE A 134 10.05 13.69 1.50
N ARG A 135 10.27 14.96 1.13
CA ARG A 135 9.66 16.10 1.84
C ARG A 135 8.15 16.14 1.65
N LEU A 136 7.46 16.42 2.74
CA LEU A 136 6.03 16.68 2.74
C LEU A 136 5.79 18.19 2.71
N PRO A 137 5.02 18.73 1.75
CA PRO A 137 4.58 20.11 1.79
C PRO A 137 3.64 20.35 2.98
N ASP A 138 3.48 21.61 3.40
CA ASP A 138 2.68 21.99 4.57
C ASP A 138 1.20 21.57 4.46
N SER A 139 0.68 21.46 3.24
CA SER A 139 -0.69 21.02 2.97
C SER A 139 -0.93 19.52 3.24
N VAL A 140 0.12 18.72 3.38
CA VAL A 140 0.04 17.27 3.64
C VAL A 140 0.37 17.01 5.11
N SER A 141 -0.55 16.45 5.87
CA SER A 141 -0.35 16.08 7.28
C SER A 141 0.59 14.89 7.43
N PHE A 142 1.13 14.65 8.63
CA PHE A 142 1.91 13.43 8.90
C PHE A 142 1.06 12.16 8.74
N ALA A 143 -0.22 12.22 9.10
CA ALA A 143 -1.14 11.11 8.89
C ALA A 143 -1.25 10.74 7.40
N GLU A 144 -1.41 11.72 6.51
CA GLU A 144 -1.40 11.52 5.06
C GLU A 144 0.00 11.11 4.57
N GLY A 145 1.07 11.67 5.13
CA GLY A 145 2.45 11.30 4.82
C GLY A 145 2.74 9.82 5.07
N ALA A 146 2.23 9.25 6.17
CA ALA A 146 2.33 7.81 6.43
C ALA A 146 1.50 6.97 5.44
N MET A 147 0.45 7.54 4.85
CA MET A 147 -0.37 6.86 3.84
C MET A 147 0.21 6.93 2.43
N VAL A 148 1.29 7.66 2.21
CA VAL A 148 1.98 7.68 0.91
C VAL A 148 2.44 6.28 0.51
N GLU A 149 2.90 5.49 1.49
CA GLU A 149 3.35 4.11 1.24
C GLU A 149 2.24 3.24 0.63
N PRO A 150 1.08 3.00 1.30
CA PRO A 150 0.03 2.16 0.72
C PRO A 150 -0.61 2.80 -0.51
N PHE A 151 -0.64 4.13 -0.63
CA PHE A 151 -1.13 4.81 -1.83
C PHE A 151 -0.18 4.60 -3.02
N ALA A 152 1.13 4.48 -2.79
CA ALA A 152 2.11 4.16 -3.83
C ALA A 152 1.85 2.79 -4.48
N ILE A 153 1.31 1.81 -3.74
CA ILE A 153 0.85 0.53 -4.31
C ILE A 153 -0.28 0.78 -5.32
N GLY A 154 -1.28 1.59 -4.95
CA GLY A 154 -2.38 1.95 -5.85
C GLY A 154 -1.90 2.66 -7.10
N MET A 155 -0.98 3.60 -6.95
CA MET A 155 -0.38 4.34 -8.07
C MET A 155 0.47 3.44 -8.98
N GLN A 156 1.20 2.49 -8.41
CA GLN A 156 1.93 1.50 -9.21
C GLN A 156 0.96 0.62 -10.02
N ALA A 157 -0.17 0.23 -9.44
CA ALA A 157 -1.21 -0.51 -10.14
C ALA A 157 -1.80 0.32 -11.31
N ALA A 158 -2.13 1.59 -11.08
CA ALA A 158 -2.63 2.50 -12.10
C ALA A 158 -1.60 2.71 -13.24
N LEU A 159 -0.32 2.83 -12.90
CA LEU A 159 0.77 2.92 -13.88
C LEU A 159 0.88 1.65 -14.72
N ARG A 160 0.83 0.46 -14.09
CA ARG A 160 0.87 -0.83 -14.79
C ARG A 160 -0.34 -1.03 -15.70
N ALA A 161 -1.50 -0.56 -15.29
CA ALA A 161 -2.72 -0.58 -16.10
C ALA A 161 -2.59 0.22 -17.40
N ARG A 162 -1.73 1.25 -17.44
CA ARG A 162 -1.58 2.21 -18.53
C ARG A 162 -2.89 2.94 -18.80
N ILE A 163 -3.52 3.41 -17.71
CA ILE A 163 -4.80 4.12 -17.77
C ILE A 163 -4.76 5.26 -18.78
N GLN A 164 -5.82 5.35 -19.59
CA GLN A 164 -6.05 6.46 -20.49
C GLN A 164 -7.19 7.34 -19.95
N PRO A 165 -7.18 8.65 -20.23
CA PRO A 165 -8.29 9.52 -19.86
C PRO A 165 -9.62 9.03 -20.46
N GLY A 166 -10.61 8.82 -19.58
CA GLY A 166 -11.92 8.31 -19.95
C GLY A 166 -12.15 6.82 -19.75
N ASP A 167 -11.11 6.04 -19.40
CA ASP A 167 -11.24 4.61 -19.10
C ASP A 167 -12.28 4.34 -18.01
N ILE A 168 -12.90 3.15 -18.07
CA ILE A 168 -13.75 2.59 -17.03
C ILE A 168 -12.99 1.47 -16.36
N ALA A 169 -12.84 1.57 -15.03
CA ALA A 169 -12.12 0.57 -14.25
C ALA A 169 -13.06 -0.21 -13.31
N VAL A 170 -12.65 -1.44 -13.00
CA VAL A 170 -13.24 -2.27 -11.93
C VAL A 170 -12.17 -2.60 -10.92
N VAL A 171 -12.48 -2.48 -9.64
CA VAL A 171 -11.62 -2.89 -8.51
C VAL A 171 -12.33 -3.99 -7.73
N CYS A 172 -11.79 -5.19 -7.77
CA CYS A 172 -12.29 -6.34 -7.02
C CYS A 172 -11.66 -6.36 -5.63
N GLY A 173 -12.45 -6.03 -4.60
CA GLY A 173 -12.05 -5.89 -3.21
C GLY A 173 -11.97 -4.43 -2.75
N ALA A 174 -12.74 -4.09 -1.72
CA ALA A 174 -12.76 -2.79 -1.05
C ALA A 174 -11.92 -2.80 0.25
N GLY A 175 -10.84 -3.57 0.27
CA GLY A 175 -9.82 -3.49 1.33
C GLY A 175 -9.00 -2.19 1.22
N PRO A 176 -8.08 -1.92 2.18
CA PRO A 176 -7.25 -0.71 2.14
C PRO A 176 -6.56 -0.50 0.79
N ILE A 177 -5.94 -1.53 0.24
CA ILE A 177 -5.24 -1.46 -1.06
C ILE A 177 -6.23 -1.25 -2.22
N GLY A 178 -7.40 -1.92 -2.21
CA GLY A 178 -8.42 -1.71 -3.24
C GLY A 178 -8.93 -0.26 -3.27
N MET A 179 -9.11 0.36 -2.12
CA MET A 179 -9.48 1.77 -2.03
C MET A 179 -8.37 2.68 -2.57
N MET A 180 -7.09 2.40 -2.24
CA MET A 180 -5.94 3.14 -2.80
C MET A 180 -5.85 3.01 -4.33
N VAL A 181 -6.08 1.80 -4.85
CA VAL A 181 -6.12 1.53 -6.30
C VAL A 181 -7.27 2.30 -6.97
N ALA A 182 -8.47 2.30 -6.37
CA ALA A 182 -9.62 3.02 -6.92
C ALA A 182 -9.36 4.54 -7.02
N LEU A 183 -8.79 5.13 -5.97
CA LEU A 183 -8.43 6.56 -5.96
C LEU A 183 -7.29 6.88 -6.94
N ALA A 184 -6.29 6.00 -7.03
CA ALA A 184 -5.21 6.14 -8.00
C ALA A 184 -5.70 6.00 -9.45
N ALA A 185 -6.68 5.12 -9.71
CA ALA A 185 -7.29 4.96 -11.02
C ALA A 185 -8.05 6.20 -11.45
N LEU A 186 -8.85 6.81 -10.56
CA LEU A 186 -9.51 8.10 -10.82
C LEU A 186 -8.50 9.21 -11.09
N ALA A 187 -7.47 9.33 -10.22
CA ALA A 187 -6.42 10.34 -10.39
C ALA A 187 -5.61 10.12 -11.68
N GLY A 188 -5.51 8.87 -12.14
CA GLY A 188 -4.85 8.47 -13.39
C GLY A 188 -5.66 8.79 -14.66
N GLY A 189 -6.96 9.09 -14.52
CA GLY A 189 -7.81 9.49 -15.64
C GLY A 189 -9.04 8.63 -15.91
N CYS A 190 -9.30 7.58 -15.10
CA CYS A 190 -10.54 6.83 -15.23
C CYS A 190 -11.74 7.75 -15.02
N ALA A 191 -12.71 7.69 -15.93
CA ALA A 191 -13.94 8.47 -15.81
C ALA A 191 -14.88 7.90 -14.73
N ARG A 192 -14.86 6.59 -14.55
CA ARG A 192 -15.66 5.84 -13.55
C ARG A 192 -14.87 4.65 -13.04
N VAL A 193 -15.05 4.35 -11.75
CA VAL A 193 -14.49 3.16 -11.12
C VAL A 193 -15.59 2.42 -10.38
N LEU A 194 -15.81 1.15 -10.72
CA LEU A 194 -16.67 0.24 -9.97
C LEU A 194 -15.85 -0.50 -8.94
N VAL A 195 -16.16 -0.36 -7.66
CA VAL A 195 -15.54 -1.11 -6.56
C VAL A 195 -16.50 -2.19 -6.07
N THR A 196 -16.04 -3.42 -6.01
CA THR A 196 -16.87 -4.55 -5.57
C THR A 196 -16.32 -5.17 -4.28
N ASP A 197 -17.21 -5.55 -3.36
CA ASP A 197 -16.86 -6.28 -2.13
C ASP A 197 -18.11 -6.99 -1.60
N VAL A 198 -17.95 -7.83 -0.61
CA VAL A 198 -19.07 -8.45 0.16
C VAL A 198 -19.40 -7.67 1.43
N ALA A 199 -18.52 -6.79 1.88
CA ALA A 199 -18.63 -6.02 3.11
C ALA A 199 -19.20 -4.62 2.84
N GLN A 200 -20.51 -4.43 3.05
CA GLN A 200 -21.19 -3.15 2.83
C GLN A 200 -20.51 -1.95 3.52
N PRO A 201 -20.06 -2.02 4.80
CA PRO A 201 -19.42 -0.88 5.44
C PRO A 201 -18.17 -0.37 4.70
N LYS A 202 -17.39 -1.26 4.07
CA LYS A 202 -16.23 -0.86 3.26
C LYS A 202 -16.67 -0.14 1.98
N LEU A 203 -17.71 -0.64 1.33
CA LEU A 203 -18.30 -0.02 0.14
C LEU A 203 -18.85 1.38 0.46
N ASP A 204 -19.49 1.56 1.63
CA ASP A 204 -20.03 2.85 2.08
C ASP A 204 -18.92 3.89 2.31
N ILE A 205 -17.73 3.46 2.71
CA ILE A 205 -16.58 4.35 2.88
C ILE A 205 -16.10 4.88 1.53
N ILE A 206 -15.87 4.00 0.57
CA ILE A 206 -15.30 4.38 -0.72
C ILE A 206 -16.34 5.05 -1.65
N ALA A 207 -17.63 4.77 -1.47
CA ALA A 207 -18.71 5.41 -2.22
C ALA A 207 -18.80 6.94 -2.02
N ARG A 208 -18.14 7.48 -0.98
CA ARG A 208 -18.11 8.92 -0.71
C ARG A 208 -17.27 9.71 -1.73
N TYR A 209 -16.43 9.03 -2.49
CA TYR A 209 -15.56 9.67 -3.48
C TYR A 209 -16.27 9.82 -4.83
N PRO A 210 -16.33 11.03 -5.40
CA PRO A 210 -16.93 11.25 -6.73
C PRO A 210 -16.25 10.38 -7.80
N GLY A 211 -17.06 9.78 -8.67
CA GLY A 211 -16.58 8.88 -9.73
C GLY A 211 -16.47 7.41 -9.31
N ILE A 212 -16.67 7.10 -8.01
CA ILE A 212 -16.77 5.73 -7.52
C ILE A 212 -18.21 5.26 -7.54
N GLN A 213 -18.43 4.08 -8.11
CA GLN A 213 -19.64 3.29 -7.97
C GLN A 213 -19.29 2.03 -7.15
N THR A 214 -20.24 1.53 -6.38
CA THR A 214 -20.01 0.36 -5.53
C THR A 214 -21.02 -0.72 -5.79
N LEU A 215 -20.61 -1.98 -5.69
CA LEU A 215 -21.48 -3.14 -5.77
C LEU A 215 -21.19 -4.12 -4.65
N ASN A 216 -22.20 -4.42 -3.85
CA ASN A 216 -22.14 -5.54 -2.90
C ASN A 216 -22.44 -6.85 -3.63
N LEU A 217 -21.45 -7.74 -3.68
CA LEU A 217 -21.54 -9.02 -4.40
C LEU A 217 -22.55 -10.02 -3.78
N THR A 218 -23.11 -9.71 -2.61
CA THR A 218 -24.25 -10.48 -2.06
C THR A 218 -25.59 -10.06 -2.67
N GLN A 219 -25.63 -8.95 -3.41
CA GLN A 219 -26.83 -8.34 -3.99
C GLN A 219 -26.85 -8.39 -5.51
N GLY A 220 -25.71 -8.68 -6.17
CA GLY A 220 -25.59 -8.72 -7.61
C GLY A 220 -24.24 -9.28 -8.06
N THR A 221 -24.05 -9.36 -9.37
CA THR A 221 -22.80 -9.85 -9.95
C THR A 221 -21.97 -8.71 -10.55
N ALA A 222 -20.64 -8.81 -10.45
CA ALA A 222 -19.74 -7.85 -11.08
C ALA A 222 -19.94 -7.82 -12.60
N ARG A 223 -20.21 -8.98 -13.21
CA ARG A 223 -20.47 -9.11 -14.67
C ARG A 223 -21.65 -8.24 -15.12
N ASP A 224 -22.79 -8.34 -14.44
CA ASP A 224 -24.00 -7.60 -14.83
C ASP A 224 -23.79 -6.10 -14.62
N ALA A 225 -23.13 -5.68 -13.54
CA ALA A 225 -22.82 -4.29 -13.28
C ALA A 225 -21.87 -3.71 -14.34
N VAL A 226 -20.83 -4.43 -14.72
CA VAL A 226 -19.89 -4.02 -15.77
C VAL A 226 -20.60 -3.96 -17.12
N ALA A 227 -21.42 -4.96 -17.46
CA ALA A 227 -22.20 -4.96 -18.70
C ALA A 227 -23.14 -3.74 -18.77
N ALA A 228 -23.82 -3.40 -17.68
CA ALA A 228 -24.67 -2.20 -17.62
C ALA A 228 -23.88 -0.89 -17.77
N MET A 229 -22.66 -0.81 -17.20
CA MET A 229 -21.80 0.38 -17.29
C MET A 229 -21.18 0.59 -18.68
N THR A 230 -20.99 -0.48 -19.45
CA THR A 230 -20.19 -0.53 -20.68
C THR A 230 -20.98 -1.01 -21.90
N GLU A 231 -22.30 -1.08 -21.81
CA GLU A 231 -23.18 -1.59 -22.89
C GLU A 231 -22.76 -3.00 -23.36
N GLY A 232 -22.28 -3.83 -22.42
CA GLY A 232 -21.81 -5.18 -22.67
C GLY A 232 -20.37 -5.29 -23.18
N TRP A 233 -19.66 -4.16 -23.41
CA TRP A 233 -18.30 -4.17 -23.95
C TRP A 233 -17.26 -4.73 -22.98
N GLY A 234 -17.40 -4.48 -21.67
CA GLY A 234 -16.43 -4.79 -20.61
C GLY A 234 -15.59 -3.58 -20.20
N ALA A 235 -14.91 -3.69 -19.06
CA ALA A 235 -14.09 -2.63 -18.49
C ALA A 235 -12.72 -2.53 -19.19
N ASP A 236 -12.20 -1.30 -19.32
CA ASP A 236 -10.86 -1.03 -19.86
C ASP A 236 -9.77 -1.66 -18.99
N VAL A 237 -9.95 -1.55 -17.66
CA VAL A 237 -9.02 -2.09 -16.68
C VAL A 237 -9.79 -2.80 -15.55
N VAL A 238 -9.30 -3.97 -15.16
CA VAL A 238 -9.79 -4.73 -14.00
C VAL A 238 -8.64 -4.93 -13.02
N PHE A 239 -8.77 -4.38 -11.81
CA PHE A 239 -7.81 -4.56 -10.73
C PHE A 239 -8.29 -5.65 -9.78
N GLU A 240 -7.47 -6.64 -9.55
CA GLU A 240 -7.70 -7.65 -8.53
C GLU A 240 -6.96 -7.25 -7.26
N CYS A 241 -7.69 -6.88 -6.21
CA CYS A 241 -7.14 -6.40 -4.93
C CYS A 241 -7.57 -7.24 -3.72
N SER A 242 -8.36 -8.28 -3.94
CA SER A 242 -8.89 -9.12 -2.86
C SER A 242 -8.01 -10.32 -2.52
N GLY A 243 -7.21 -10.81 -3.47
CA GLY A 243 -6.51 -12.09 -3.38
C GLY A 243 -7.46 -13.30 -3.32
N ASN A 244 -8.76 -13.11 -3.62
CA ASN A 244 -9.75 -14.15 -3.53
C ASN A 244 -9.81 -14.98 -4.82
N ALA A 245 -9.70 -16.29 -4.71
CA ALA A 245 -9.70 -17.20 -5.86
C ALA A 245 -10.95 -17.05 -6.75
N ARG A 246 -12.13 -16.81 -6.17
CA ARG A 246 -13.37 -16.63 -6.95
C ARG A 246 -13.33 -15.32 -7.75
N ALA A 247 -12.83 -14.25 -7.18
CA ALA A 247 -12.68 -12.98 -7.90
C ALA A 247 -11.71 -13.16 -9.06
N ILE A 248 -10.57 -13.83 -8.85
CA ILE A 248 -9.55 -14.08 -9.88
C ILE A 248 -10.13 -14.90 -11.05
N LEU A 249 -10.94 -15.91 -10.79
CA LEU A 249 -11.57 -16.74 -11.83
C LEU A 249 -12.56 -15.95 -12.71
N ASP A 250 -13.17 -14.89 -12.20
CA ASP A 250 -14.15 -14.07 -12.95
C ASP A 250 -13.55 -12.91 -13.75
N LEU A 251 -12.27 -12.55 -13.53
CA LEU A 251 -11.63 -11.41 -14.19
C LEU A 251 -11.73 -11.42 -15.73
N PRO A 252 -11.56 -12.58 -16.43
CA PRO A 252 -11.71 -12.62 -17.89
C PRO A 252 -13.10 -12.20 -18.38
N ASN A 253 -14.14 -12.34 -17.55
CA ASN A 253 -15.51 -11.95 -17.88
C ASN A 253 -15.76 -10.43 -17.74
N LEU A 254 -14.93 -9.74 -16.98
CA LEU A 254 -15.09 -8.32 -16.68
C LEU A 254 -14.34 -7.42 -17.64
N VAL A 255 -13.20 -7.89 -18.17
CA VAL A 255 -12.32 -7.10 -19.04
C VAL A 255 -12.82 -7.10 -20.50
N ARG A 256 -12.72 -5.94 -21.16
CA ARG A 256 -13.00 -5.82 -22.60
C ARG A 256 -11.91 -6.49 -23.46
N PRO A 257 -12.17 -6.72 -24.77
CA PRO A 257 -11.09 -7.04 -25.71
C PRO A 257 -9.98 -5.98 -25.67
N ALA A 258 -8.73 -6.43 -25.72
CA ALA A 258 -7.50 -5.62 -25.59
C ALA A 258 -7.40 -4.77 -24.31
N GLY A 259 -8.21 -5.08 -23.27
CA GLY A 259 -8.15 -4.44 -21.96
C GLY A 259 -7.01 -4.95 -21.10
N ALA A 260 -6.95 -4.50 -19.85
CA ALA A 260 -5.91 -4.89 -18.89
C ALA A 260 -6.49 -5.50 -17.61
N ILE A 261 -5.87 -6.56 -17.15
CA ILE A 261 -6.05 -7.12 -15.80
C ILE A 261 -4.78 -6.86 -15.01
N VAL A 262 -4.92 -6.26 -13.82
CA VAL A 262 -3.80 -5.94 -12.93
C VAL A 262 -3.99 -6.71 -11.62
N LEU A 263 -3.09 -7.65 -11.35
CA LEU A 263 -3.11 -8.45 -10.13
C LEU A 263 -2.30 -7.74 -9.04
N VAL A 264 -2.99 -7.30 -7.99
CA VAL A 264 -2.44 -6.58 -6.84
C VAL A 264 -2.59 -7.41 -5.57
N GLY A 265 -3.74 -8.06 -5.40
CA GLY A 265 -4.01 -8.99 -4.30
C GLY A 265 -3.11 -10.24 -4.41
N MET A 266 -2.74 -10.79 -3.26
CA MET A 266 -1.87 -11.97 -3.17
C MET A 266 -2.68 -13.16 -2.67
N PRO A 267 -3.08 -14.12 -3.53
CA PRO A 267 -3.73 -15.33 -3.10
C PRO A 267 -2.77 -16.21 -2.29
N VAL A 268 -3.32 -16.94 -1.31
CA VAL A 268 -2.52 -17.84 -0.46
C VAL A 268 -2.08 -19.07 -1.24
N ASP A 269 -2.98 -19.61 -2.07
CA ASP A 269 -2.77 -20.82 -2.88
C ASP A 269 -2.77 -20.47 -4.38
N PRO A 270 -2.15 -21.33 -5.23
CA PRO A 270 -2.25 -21.20 -6.67
C PRO A 270 -3.71 -21.20 -7.15
N VAL A 271 -4.06 -20.27 -8.05
CA VAL A 271 -5.42 -20.14 -8.59
C VAL A 271 -5.40 -20.50 -10.08
N PRO A 272 -6.31 -21.35 -10.57
CA PRO A 272 -6.52 -21.58 -12.00
C PRO A 272 -6.87 -20.28 -12.73
N PHE A 273 -6.43 -20.13 -13.98
CA PHE A 273 -6.71 -18.95 -14.80
C PHE A 273 -7.14 -19.36 -16.20
N ASP A 274 -8.21 -18.77 -16.72
CA ASP A 274 -8.69 -19.06 -18.08
C ASP A 274 -7.82 -18.37 -19.15
N ILE A 275 -6.74 -19.03 -19.51
CA ILE A 275 -5.78 -18.52 -20.50
C ILE A 275 -6.43 -18.38 -21.88
N VAL A 276 -7.27 -19.35 -22.29
CA VAL A 276 -7.92 -19.32 -23.61
C VAL A 276 -8.90 -18.14 -23.71
N GLY A 277 -9.72 -17.94 -22.68
CA GLY A 277 -10.63 -16.79 -22.61
C GLY A 277 -9.90 -15.44 -22.70
N LEU A 278 -8.70 -15.35 -22.13
CA LEU A 278 -7.87 -14.14 -22.23
C LEU A 278 -7.23 -13.98 -23.60
N GLN A 279 -6.75 -15.07 -24.22
CA GLN A 279 -6.17 -15.05 -25.55
C GLN A 279 -7.18 -14.59 -26.61
N THR A 280 -8.45 -15.04 -26.52
CA THR A 280 -9.52 -14.60 -27.42
C THR A 280 -9.83 -13.11 -27.33
N LYS A 281 -9.46 -12.47 -26.22
CA LYS A 281 -9.60 -11.03 -26.00
C LYS A 281 -8.29 -10.24 -26.19
N GLU A 282 -7.14 -10.90 -26.40
CA GLU A 282 -5.82 -10.27 -26.37
C GLU A 282 -5.64 -9.39 -25.12
N ALA A 283 -6.22 -9.82 -23.97
CA ALA A 283 -6.17 -9.05 -22.74
C ALA A 283 -4.75 -9.09 -22.13
N ARG A 284 -4.26 -7.95 -21.67
CA ARG A 284 -2.98 -7.85 -20.98
C ARG A 284 -3.12 -8.28 -19.51
N ILE A 285 -2.16 -9.02 -18.99
CA ILE A 285 -2.05 -9.33 -17.57
C ILE A 285 -0.79 -8.64 -17.03
N GLU A 286 -0.98 -7.81 -16.02
CA GLU A 286 0.09 -7.11 -15.32
C GLU A 286 0.07 -7.53 -13.84
N THR A 287 1.22 -7.49 -13.19
CA THR A 287 1.35 -7.79 -11.76
C THR A 287 1.97 -6.63 -11.03
N VAL A 288 1.63 -6.47 -9.76
CA VAL A 288 2.19 -5.43 -8.89
C VAL A 288 2.85 -6.08 -7.69
N PHE A 289 4.09 -5.68 -7.43
CA PHE A 289 4.79 -5.98 -6.20
C PHE A 289 5.50 -4.72 -5.73
N ARG A 290 5.03 -4.12 -4.63
CA ARG A 290 5.54 -2.83 -4.16
C ARG A 290 5.43 -1.75 -5.24
N TYR A 291 6.37 -0.82 -5.31
CA TYR A 291 6.39 0.33 -6.23
C TYR A 291 7.82 0.80 -6.46
N ALA A 292 8.05 1.55 -7.53
CA ALA A 292 9.31 2.22 -7.80
C ALA A 292 9.07 3.60 -8.44
N ASN A 293 9.81 4.63 -7.99
CA ASN A 293 9.74 6.01 -8.51
C ASN A 293 8.33 6.64 -8.42
N ILE A 294 7.60 6.40 -7.33
CA ILE A 294 6.19 6.80 -7.16
C ILE A 294 6.01 7.90 -6.12
N TYR A 295 6.85 7.99 -5.07
CA TYR A 295 6.61 8.82 -3.90
C TYR A 295 6.39 10.30 -4.22
N ASP A 296 7.24 10.93 -5.04
CA ASP A 296 7.07 12.33 -5.44
C ASP A 296 5.71 12.59 -6.10
N ARG A 297 5.28 11.66 -6.97
CA ARG A 297 4.00 11.76 -7.67
C ARG A 297 2.82 11.57 -6.72
N ALA A 298 2.93 10.65 -5.75
CA ALA A 298 1.92 10.43 -4.72
C ALA A 298 1.76 11.68 -3.84
N ILE A 299 2.87 12.24 -3.35
CA ILE A 299 2.87 13.49 -2.56
C ILE A 299 2.25 14.64 -3.35
N ASN A 300 2.57 14.79 -4.65
CA ASN A 300 2.00 15.83 -5.50
C ASN A 300 0.48 15.70 -5.66
N LEU A 301 -0.05 14.48 -5.76
CA LEU A 301 -1.50 14.24 -5.83
C LEU A 301 -2.20 14.63 -4.51
N LEU A 302 -1.62 14.27 -3.37
CA LEU A 302 -2.14 14.66 -2.05
C LEU A 302 -2.07 16.18 -1.87
N ALA A 303 -0.92 16.78 -2.17
CA ALA A 303 -0.70 18.23 -2.02
C ALA A 303 -1.64 19.07 -2.90
N SER A 304 -2.01 18.57 -4.07
CA SER A 304 -2.94 19.25 -4.98
C SER A 304 -4.43 19.12 -4.57
N GLY A 305 -4.73 18.30 -3.56
CA GLY A 305 -6.10 17.99 -3.14
C GLY A 305 -6.92 17.14 -4.12
N LYS A 306 -6.30 16.60 -5.18
CA LYS A 306 -6.98 15.68 -6.11
C LYS A 306 -7.30 14.33 -5.49
N VAL A 307 -6.54 13.93 -4.48
CA VAL A 307 -6.77 12.72 -3.70
C VAL A 307 -6.79 13.13 -2.22
N ASP A 308 -7.86 12.78 -1.52
CA ASP A 308 -7.99 12.95 -0.08
C ASP A 308 -8.00 11.57 0.59
N LEU A 309 -6.96 11.27 1.37
CA LEU A 309 -6.83 10.01 2.10
C LEU A 309 -7.32 10.08 3.55
N LYS A 310 -7.63 11.29 4.07
CA LYS A 310 -8.04 11.49 5.47
C LYS A 310 -9.26 10.65 5.86
N PRO A 311 -10.31 10.52 5.02
CA PRO A 311 -11.49 9.71 5.36
C PRO A 311 -11.20 8.21 5.52
N LEU A 312 -10.03 7.73 5.07
CA LEU A 312 -9.63 6.34 5.18
C LEU A 312 -8.92 6.02 6.50
N VAL A 313 -8.54 7.03 7.30
CA VAL A 313 -7.99 6.82 8.64
C VAL A 313 -9.13 6.55 9.62
N SER A 314 -9.25 5.30 10.05
CA SER A 314 -10.34 4.83 10.91
C SER A 314 -10.08 5.09 12.39
N ALA A 315 -8.82 5.03 12.82
CA ALA A 315 -8.40 5.29 14.19
C ALA A 315 -6.91 5.65 14.25
N THR A 316 -6.58 6.47 15.27
CA THR A 316 -5.19 6.78 15.63
C THR A 316 -5.00 6.44 17.11
N PHE A 317 -3.95 5.66 17.42
CA PHE A 317 -3.57 5.28 18.77
C PHE A 317 -2.31 6.02 19.18
N ALA A 318 -2.13 6.25 20.48
CA ALA A 318 -0.85 6.71 21.01
C ALA A 318 0.20 5.58 20.93
N PHE A 319 1.48 5.94 20.91
CA PHE A 319 2.57 4.96 20.85
C PHE A 319 2.53 3.94 22.01
N ASP A 320 2.16 4.39 23.21
CA ASP A 320 2.00 3.51 24.36
C ASP A 320 0.90 2.46 24.21
N ASP A 321 -0.08 2.71 23.33
CA ASP A 321 -1.21 1.84 23.03
C ASP A 321 -0.99 1.01 21.75
N SER A 322 0.25 0.92 21.25
CA SER A 322 0.57 0.23 19.98
C SER A 322 0.10 -1.22 19.93
N VAL A 323 0.17 -1.95 21.06
CA VAL A 323 -0.32 -3.33 21.12
C VAL A 323 -1.84 -3.37 20.87
N SER A 324 -2.60 -2.49 21.53
CA SER A 324 -4.07 -2.39 21.33
C SER A 324 -4.43 -2.00 19.88
N ALA A 325 -3.59 -1.19 19.20
CA ALA A 325 -3.78 -0.86 17.80
C ALA A 325 -3.67 -2.11 16.91
N PHE A 326 -2.70 -2.97 17.18
CA PHE A 326 -2.52 -4.23 16.45
C PHE A 326 -3.61 -5.26 16.77
N ASP A 327 -4.04 -5.37 18.02
CA ASP A 327 -5.16 -6.23 18.42
C ASP A 327 -6.43 -5.82 17.68
N ARG A 328 -6.74 -4.50 17.62
CA ARG A 328 -7.87 -4.01 16.83
C ARG A 328 -7.70 -4.30 15.33
N ALA A 329 -6.51 -4.14 14.78
CA ALA A 329 -6.26 -4.43 13.37
C ALA A 329 -6.48 -5.92 13.06
N ALA A 330 -6.11 -6.81 13.99
CA ALA A 330 -6.29 -8.26 13.88
C ALA A 330 -7.76 -8.72 13.96
N GLU A 331 -8.67 -7.89 14.50
CA GLU A 331 -10.11 -8.16 14.47
C GLU A 331 -10.72 -8.04 13.06
N HIS A 332 -10.02 -7.42 12.10
CA HIS A 332 -10.49 -7.22 10.72
C HIS A 332 -11.89 -6.57 10.64
N ARG A 333 -12.16 -5.58 11.48
CA ARG A 333 -13.46 -4.89 11.50
C ARG A 333 -13.78 -4.33 10.11
N PRO A 334 -14.98 -4.58 9.58
CA PRO A 334 -15.33 -4.11 8.22
C PRO A 334 -15.44 -2.58 8.13
N THR A 335 -15.50 -1.87 9.26
CA THR A 335 -15.49 -0.41 9.35
C THR A 335 -14.07 0.19 9.38
N ASP A 336 -13.04 -0.62 9.57
CA ASP A 336 -11.66 -0.16 9.64
C ASP A 336 -10.97 -0.29 8.28
N VAL A 337 -10.33 0.79 7.84
CA VAL A 337 -9.51 0.83 6.63
C VAL A 337 -8.04 0.99 6.99
N LYS A 338 -7.67 2.10 7.64
CA LYS A 338 -6.32 2.37 8.10
C LYS A 338 -6.31 2.73 9.58
N ILE A 339 -5.54 1.98 10.35
CA ILE A 339 -5.20 2.30 11.74
C ILE A 339 -3.81 2.94 11.73
N GLN A 340 -3.62 3.97 12.53
CA GLN A 340 -2.34 4.67 12.67
C GLN A 340 -1.92 4.73 14.13
N ILE A 341 -0.60 4.84 14.35
CA ILE A 341 0.03 5.03 15.65
C ILE A 341 0.78 6.36 15.59
N ALA A 342 0.43 7.28 16.49
CA ALA A 342 1.13 8.55 16.71
C ALA A 342 2.22 8.35 17.77
N ILE A 343 3.45 8.75 17.43
CA ILE A 343 4.67 8.60 18.25
C ILE A 343 5.09 9.93 18.81
#